data_7c003c885dbdf563afaa8fe4d03c440e
#
_entry.id   7c003c885dbdf563afaa8fe4d03c440e
#
_cell.length_a   1.000
_cell.length_b   1.000
_cell.length_c   1.000
_cell.angle_alpha   90.00
_cell.angle_beta   90.00
_cell.angle_gamma   90.00
#
_symmetry.space_group_name_H-M   'P 1'
#
loop_
_entity.id
_entity.type
_entity.pdbx_description
1 polymer ?
#
loop_
_entity_poly.entity_id
_entity_poly.type
_entity_poly.pdbx_seq_one_letter_code
_entity_poly.pdbx_strand_id
1 'polypeptide(L)'
;MSHAPGRRWHEAMLLGLALLALARPAAGQEDQAPPVAPPSPPPRELTTGHPLASRSALLDSAQRIAAAGDTLRAAAIRARLTEGDFQPGERIWMRVDSEPALSDTFTVTTAGTVALPSPVNHEIALRGVLRSELQSYLVQQLSQYLRSPAVRARALVRVSVQGGVVRPGYYAVPADALVADALMAAGGTLPTSKPGKMRLERGGDRLLDGKELAQAVARGRTLDDLNVQDGDQLVVPKEGAGMGDNLRFLWVVISITGGIVGLTKVFGH
;
A
#
# COMPACT_ATOMS: atom_id res chain seq x y z
N MET A 1 73.47 64.33 -9.42
CA MET A 1 72.29 63.86 -10.17
C MET A 1 72.21 62.37 -9.88
N SER A 2 71.61 61.98 -8.83
CA SER A 2 70.21 61.76 -8.59
C SER A 2 69.66 60.53 -9.33
N HIS A 3 69.42 59.48 -8.64
CA HIS A 3 68.12 58.88 -8.46
C HIS A 3 68.28 57.47 -7.86
N ALA A 4 67.79 57.35 -6.60
CA ALA A 4 67.46 56.10 -6.01
C ALA A 4 66.09 55.57 -6.59
N PRO A 5 65.87 54.31 -6.68
CA PRO A 5 64.54 53.76 -6.49
C PRO A 5 64.47 52.82 -5.30
N GLY A 6 63.67 53.29 -4.34
CA GLY A 6 63.29 52.51 -3.20
C GLY A 6 62.02 51.73 -3.38
N ARG A 7 61.78 50.91 -2.42
CA ARG A 7 60.46 50.52 -1.89
C ARG A 7 59.41 50.04 -2.86
N ARG A 8 59.40 48.76 -3.17
CA ARG A 8 58.18 48.02 -3.64
C ARG A 8 58.15 46.53 -3.35
N TRP A 9 58.91 46.05 -2.40
CA TRP A 9 59.01 44.63 -2.14
C TRP A 9 58.37 44.16 -0.79
N HIS A 10 57.80 45.05 -0.01
CA HIS A 10 57.26 44.72 1.32
C HIS A 10 55.73 44.54 1.36
N GLU A 11 55.00 44.90 0.29
CA GLU A 11 53.52 44.75 0.29
C GLU A 11 53.04 43.44 -0.34
N ALA A 12 53.88 42.67 -1.04
CA ALA A 12 53.51 41.41 -1.66
C ALA A 12 53.56 40.21 -0.70
N MET A 13 54.10 40.37 0.54
CA MET A 13 54.28 39.26 1.48
C MET A 13 53.24 39.17 2.57
N LEU A 14 52.34 40.16 2.69
CA LEU A 14 51.29 40.16 3.71
C LEU A 14 49.90 39.72 3.16
N LEU A 15 49.75 39.50 1.88
CA LEU A 15 48.51 39.00 1.28
C LEU A 15 48.47 37.46 1.13
N GLY A 16 49.61 36.78 1.35
CA GLY A 16 49.70 35.33 1.26
C GLY A 16 49.35 34.57 2.52
N LEU A 17 49.25 35.24 3.70
CA LEU A 17 49.02 34.56 5.01
C LEU A 17 47.57 34.60 5.52
N ALA A 18 46.67 35.29 4.83
CA ALA A 18 45.29 35.43 5.27
C ALA A 18 44.32 34.42 4.62
N LEU A 19 44.80 33.53 3.73
CA LEU A 19 43.93 32.56 3.04
C LEU A 19 44.08 31.11 3.53
N LEU A 20 44.88 30.87 4.59
CA LEU A 20 45.12 29.51 5.11
C LEU A 20 44.33 29.18 6.39
N ALA A 21 43.39 30.02 6.85
CA ALA A 21 42.72 29.85 8.12
C ALA A 21 41.20 29.54 8.03
N LEU A 22 40.67 29.11 6.89
CA LEU A 22 39.24 28.79 6.72
C LEU A 22 38.96 27.44 6.05
N ALA A 23 39.87 26.48 6.09
CA ALA A 23 39.54 25.09 5.85
C ALA A 23 39.05 24.47 7.17
N ARG A 24 37.78 24.72 7.52
CA ARG A 24 37.09 23.87 8.49
C ARG A 24 36.99 22.49 7.88
N PRO A 25 37.39 21.40 8.60
CA PRO A 25 37.07 20.07 8.15
C PRO A 25 35.54 19.98 8.06
N ALA A 26 35.04 19.60 6.91
CA ALA A 26 33.65 19.22 6.75
C ALA A 26 33.38 18.11 7.79
N ALA A 27 32.61 18.44 8.83
CA ALA A 27 32.09 17.48 9.77
C ALA A 27 31.39 16.41 8.92
N GLY A 28 31.73 15.14 9.19
CA GLY A 28 31.19 14.01 8.47
C GLY A 28 29.69 14.14 8.42
N GLN A 29 29.18 14.08 7.20
CA GLN A 29 27.78 13.88 6.95
C GLN A 29 27.52 12.43 7.36
N GLU A 30 27.09 12.24 8.62
CA GLU A 30 26.56 10.96 9.05
C GLU A 30 25.48 10.59 8.03
N ASP A 31 25.70 9.44 7.43
CA ASP A 31 24.79 8.77 6.50
C ASP A 31 23.50 8.44 7.29
N GLN A 32 22.63 9.46 7.46
CA GLN A 32 21.33 9.27 8.07
C GLN A 32 20.52 8.45 7.10
N ALA A 33 20.37 7.17 7.44
CA ALA A 33 19.37 6.31 6.79
C ALA A 33 18.06 7.10 6.64
N PRO A 34 17.38 7.00 5.49
CA PRO A 34 16.14 7.73 5.26
C PRO A 34 15.19 7.46 6.43
N PRO A 35 14.49 8.48 6.96
CA PRO A 35 13.63 8.32 8.11
C PRO A 35 12.63 7.21 7.80
N VAL A 36 12.65 6.15 8.61
CA VAL A 36 11.65 5.09 8.59
C VAL A 36 10.31 5.80 8.76
N ALA A 37 9.44 5.69 7.76
CA ALA A 37 8.11 6.27 7.83
C ALA A 37 7.46 5.80 9.14
N PRO A 38 6.86 6.70 9.93
CA PRO A 38 6.21 6.30 11.16
C PRO A 38 5.18 5.21 10.86
N PRO A 39 5.02 4.21 11.74
CA PRO A 39 4.02 3.18 11.56
C PRO A 39 2.68 3.85 11.30
N SER A 40 1.98 3.40 10.26
CA SER A 40 0.66 3.94 9.92
C SER A 40 -0.20 3.89 11.18
N PRO A 41 -0.87 5.00 11.55
CA PRO A 41 -1.74 4.98 12.72
C PRO A 41 -2.73 3.83 12.56
N PRO A 42 -3.10 3.15 13.67
CA PRO A 42 -4.09 2.08 13.62
C PRO A 42 -5.33 2.61 12.88
N PRO A 43 -5.99 1.78 12.06
CA PRO A 43 -7.19 2.21 11.37
C PRO A 43 -8.11 2.85 12.39
N ARG A 44 -8.46 4.12 12.19
CA ARG A 44 -9.51 4.75 13.01
C ARG A 44 -10.65 3.75 13.05
N GLU A 45 -11.18 3.48 14.22
CA GLU A 45 -12.35 2.61 14.37
C GLU A 45 -13.45 3.15 13.42
N LEU A 46 -13.44 2.64 12.19
CA LEU A 46 -14.54 2.84 11.26
C LEU A 46 -15.67 2.00 11.85
N THR A 47 -16.52 2.67 12.61
CA THR A 47 -17.52 2.07 13.50
C THR A 47 -18.61 1.32 12.74
N THR A 48 -18.65 1.43 11.42
CA THR A 48 -19.67 0.82 10.55
C THR A 48 -18.99 0.18 9.34
N GLY A 49 -18.71 -1.14 9.43
CA GLY A 49 -18.34 -1.92 8.25
C GLY A 49 -19.56 -2.11 7.36
N HIS A 50 -19.36 -2.02 6.05
CA HIS A 50 -20.39 -2.41 5.10
C HIS A 50 -20.47 -3.95 5.00
N PRO A 51 -21.64 -4.53 4.74
CA PRO A 51 -21.75 -5.97 4.61
C PRO A 51 -20.94 -6.47 3.42
N LEU A 52 -20.06 -7.44 3.70
CA LEU A 52 -19.29 -8.14 2.67
C LEU A 52 -20.15 -9.18 1.97
N ALA A 53 -19.83 -9.50 0.71
CA ALA A 53 -20.54 -10.52 -0.05
C ALA A 53 -20.41 -11.89 0.61
N SER A 54 -21.54 -12.49 0.96
CA SER A 54 -21.58 -13.85 1.49
C SER A 54 -21.21 -14.89 0.42
N ARG A 55 -20.83 -16.09 0.83
CA ARG A 55 -20.54 -17.21 -0.07
C ARG A 55 -21.72 -17.51 -1.02
N SER A 56 -22.95 -17.51 -0.51
CA SER A 56 -24.16 -17.69 -1.32
C SER A 56 -24.33 -16.57 -2.35
N ALA A 57 -24.17 -15.31 -1.94
CA ALA A 57 -24.27 -14.17 -2.85
C ALA A 57 -23.21 -14.20 -3.96
N LEU A 58 -21.99 -14.67 -3.65
CA LEU A 58 -20.94 -14.85 -4.65
C LEU A 58 -21.27 -15.99 -5.63
N LEU A 59 -21.82 -17.12 -5.15
CA LEU A 59 -22.31 -18.22 -6.00
C LEU A 59 -23.37 -17.75 -6.97
N ASP A 60 -24.40 -17.07 -6.49
CA ASP A 60 -25.48 -16.51 -7.31
C ASP A 60 -24.94 -15.49 -8.33
N SER A 61 -23.97 -14.68 -7.92
CA SER A 61 -23.32 -13.72 -8.79
C SER A 61 -22.53 -14.41 -9.91
N ALA A 62 -21.75 -15.44 -9.57
CA ALA A 62 -20.98 -16.22 -10.55
C ALA A 62 -21.92 -16.88 -11.60
N GLN A 63 -23.06 -17.41 -11.17
CA GLN A 63 -24.05 -18.01 -12.07
C GLN A 63 -24.65 -16.96 -13.03
N ARG A 64 -25.10 -15.82 -12.49
CA ARG A 64 -25.68 -14.73 -13.31
C ARG A 64 -24.68 -14.17 -14.32
N ILE A 65 -23.44 -13.96 -13.91
CA ILE A 65 -22.37 -13.43 -14.76
C ILE A 65 -22.00 -14.43 -15.86
N ALA A 66 -21.93 -15.73 -15.52
CA ALA A 66 -21.71 -16.78 -16.52
C ALA A 66 -22.85 -16.85 -17.54
N ALA A 67 -24.11 -16.76 -17.10
CA ALA A 67 -25.29 -16.72 -17.97
C ALA A 67 -25.31 -15.49 -18.90
N ALA A 68 -24.71 -14.38 -18.48
CA ALA A 68 -24.52 -13.18 -19.29
C ALA A 68 -23.34 -13.27 -20.29
N GLY A 69 -22.61 -14.39 -20.30
CA GLY A 69 -21.49 -14.64 -21.23
C GLY A 69 -20.12 -14.19 -20.74
N ASP A 70 -20.02 -13.53 -19.58
CA ASP A 70 -18.74 -13.12 -18.99
C ASP A 70 -18.12 -14.29 -18.20
N THR A 71 -17.56 -15.22 -18.94
CA THR A 71 -16.97 -16.46 -18.38
C THR A 71 -15.71 -16.20 -17.55
N LEU A 72 -14.91 -15.17 -17.91
CA LEU A 72 -13.68 -14.81 -17.18
C LEU A 72 -14.01 -14.29 -15.79
N ARG A 73 -14.95 -13.38 -15.70
CA ARG A 73 -15.36 -12.81 -14.41
C ARG A 73 -16.06 -13.85 -13.53
N ALA A 74 -16.87 -14.72 -14.12
CA ALA A 74 -17.48 -15.83 -13.40
C ALA A 74 -16.43 -16.82 -12.87
N ALA A 75 -15.39 -17.12 -13.67
CA ALA A 75 -14.27 -17.96 -13.24
C ALA A 75 -13.49 -17.34 -12.08
N ALA A 76 -13.21 -16.03 -12.11
CA ALA A 76 -12.55 -15.31 -11.03
C ALA A 76 -13.33 -15.41 -9.70
N ILE A 77 -14.66 -15.29 -9.75
CA ILE A 77 -15.49 -15.45 -8.54
C ILE A 77 -15.46 -16.90 -8.04
N ARG A 78 -15.46 -17.88 -8.94
CA ARG A 78 -15.37 -19.30 -8.54
C ARG A 78 -14.01 -19.63 -7.92
N ALA A 79 -12.91 -19.09 -8.46
CA ALA A 79 -11.59 -19.22 -7.88
C ALA A 79 -11.56 -18.66 -6.44
N ARG A 80 -12.11 -17.46 -6.24
CA ARG A 80 -12.27 -16.85 -4.93
C ARG A 80 -13.04 -17.74 -3.95
N LEU A 81 -14.12 -18.40 -4.41
CA LEU A 81 -14.93 -19.33 -3.58
C LEU A 81 -14.17 -20.59 -3.18
N THR A 82 -13.21 -21.03 -3.99
CA THR A 82 -12.42 -22.27 -3.78
C THR A 82 -11.16 -22.00 -2.98
N GLU A 83 -10.43 -20.96 -3.34
CA GLU A 83 -9.11 -20.62 -2.78
C GLU A 83 -9.21 -19.74 -1.54
N GLY A 84 -10.33 -19.01 -1.39
CA GLY A 84 -10.52 -17.98 -0.39
C GLY A 84 -10.02 -16.61 -0.86
N ASP A 85 -10.10 -15.65 0.05
CA ASP A 85 -9.76 -14.26 -0.24
C ASP A 85 -8.36 -13.85 0.28
N PHE A 86 -7.71 -14.72 1.07
CA PHE A 86 -6.48 -14.35 1.76
C PHE A 86 -5.24 -14.82 1.01
N GLN A 87 -4.43 -13.86 0.58
CA GLN A 87 -3.16 -14.09 -0.09
C GLN A 87 -1.97 -13.84 0.84
N PRO A 88 -0.82 -14.49 0.62
CA PRO A 88 0.41 -14.19 1.35
C PRO A 88 0.77 -12.70 1.31
N GLY A 89 1.06 -12.12 2.48
CA GLY A 89 1.36 -10.70 2.63
C GLY A 89 0.17 -9.84 3.02
N GLU A 90 -1.06 -10.29 2.79
CA GLU A 90 -2.25 -9.57 3.24
C GLU A 90 -2.31 -9.49 4.77
N ARG A 91 -3.00 -8.50 5.27
CA ARG A 91 -3.07 -8.22 6.70
C ARG A 91 -4.47 -8.36 7.24
N ILE A 92 -4.57 -8.86 8.47
CA ILE A 92 -5.80 -8.99 9.22
C ILE A 92 -5.65 -8.17 10.49
N TRP A 93 -6.51 -7.19 10.67
CA TRP A 93 -6.69 -6.57 11.95
C TRP A 93 -7.63 -7.45 12.80
N MET A 94 -7.20 -7.76 14.00
CA MET A 94 -8.00 -8.54 14.96
C MET A 94 -7.97 -7.89 16.32
N ARG A 95 -9.09 -7.93 17.02
CA ARG A 95 -9.22 -7.57 18.43
C ARG A 95 -9.99 -8.67 19.15
N VAL A 96 -9.41 -9.17 20.21
CA VAL A 96 -10.01 -10.18 21.09
C VAL A 96 -10.19 -9.55 22.47
N ASP A 97 -11.42 -9.47 22.96
CA ASP A 97 -11.70 -8.87 24.26
C ASP A 97 -10.99 -9.69 25.35
N SER A 98 -10.35 -8.99 26.28
CA SER A 98 -9.55 -9.55 27.38
C SER A 98 -8.22 -10.23 26.98
N GLU A 99 -7.85 -10.21 25.69
CA GLU A 99 -6.59 -10.79 25.19
C GLU A 99 -5.79 -9.74 24.38
N PRO A 100 -5.04 -8.85 25.04
CA PRO A 100 -4.30 -7.79 24.37
C PRO A 100 -3.27 -8.32 23.36
N ALA A 101 -2.63 -9.46 23.65
CA ALA A 101 -1.65 -10.08 22.77
C ALA A 101 -2.24 -10.55 21.43
N LEU A 102 -3.54 -10.81 21.37
CA LEU A 102 -4.27 -11.17 20.15
C LEU A 102 -4.98 -9.98 19.51
N SER A 103 -4.77 -8.77 20.02
CA SER A 103 -5.42 -7.54 19.56
C SER A 103 -4.44 -6.68 18.80
N ASP A 104 -4.12 -7.07 17.56
CA ASP A 104 -3.12 -6.44 16.69
C ASP A 104 -3.43 -6.69 15.21
N THR A 105 -2.52 -6.27 14.34
CA THR A 105 -2.56 -6.57 12.91
C THR A 105 -1.58 -7.71 12.59
N PHE A 106 -2.12 -8.80 12.09
CA PHE A 106 -1.38 -10.00 11.72
C PHE A 106 -1.22 -10.09 10.21
N THR A 107 -0.08 -10.63 9.76
CA THR A 107 0.20 -10.83 8.33
C THR A 107 0.02 -12.29 7.97
N VAL A 108 -0.63 -12.53 6.83
CA VAL A 108 -0.77 -13.86 6.24
C VAL A 108 0.59 -14.33 5.73
N THR A 109 1.03 -15.49 6.19
CA THR A 109 2.32 -16.08 5.82
C THR A 109 2.29 -16.65 4.39
N THR A 110 3.44 -17.03 3.87
CA THR A 110 3.56 -17.70 2.56
C THR A 110 2.84 -19.05 2.52
N ALA A 111 2.60 -19.67 3.67
CA ALA A 111 1.80 -20.89 3.80
C ALA A 111 0.28 -20.64 3.77
N GLY A 112 -0.17 -19.37 3.73
CA GLY A 112 -1.59 -19.02 3.83
C GLY A 112 -2.15 -19.15 5.25
N THR A 113 -1.30 -18.99 6.27
CA THR A 113 -1.64 -19.08 7.68
C THR A 113 -1.44 -17.73 8.37
N VAL A 114 -2.05 -17.56 9.54
CA VAL A 114 -1.77 -16.45 10.46
C VAL A 114 -1.19 -17.02 11.73
N ALA A 115 0.03 -16.61 12.09
CA ALA A 115 0.69 -17.01 13.32
C ALA A 115 0.19 -16.14 14.48
N LEU A 116 -0.41 -16.75 15.48
CA LEU A 116 -0.91 -16.08 16.67
C LEU A 116 0.03 -16.30 17.85
N PRO A 117 0.30 -15.26 18.65
CA PRO A 117 1.13 -15.38 19.85
C PRO A 117 0.42 -16.09 21.00
N SER A 118 1.08 -16.16 22.17
CA SER A 118 0.47 -16.62 23.41
C SER A 118 -0.80 -15.81 23.72
N PRO A 119 -1.87 -16.45 24.24
CA PRO A 119 -1.95 -17.83 24.75
C PRO A 119 -2.19 -18.91 23.69
N VAL A 120 -2.45 -18.53 22.44
CA VAL A 120 -2.80 -19.50 21.38
C VAL A 120 -1.58 -20.26 20.89
N ASN A 121 -0.45 -19.57 20.62
CA ASN A 121 0.81 -20.12 20.09
C ASN A 121 0.58 -21.09 18.92
N HIS A 122 -0.30 -20.74 18.00
CA HIS A 122 -0.69 -21.61 16.91
C HIS A 122 -0.89 -20.82 15.61
N GLU A 123 -0.71 -21.50 14.47
CA GLU A 123 -1.00 -20.96 13.16
C GLU A 123 -2.42 -21.35 12.72
N ILE A 124 -3.21 -20.37 12.31
CA ILE A 124 -4.55 -20.57 11.79
C ILE A 124 -4.49 -20.48 10.26
N ALA A 125 -4.90 -21.56 9.58
CA ALA A 125 -4.97 -21.59 8.13
C ALA A 125 -6.18 -20.78 7.63
N LEU A 126 -5.96 -19.96 6.58
CA LEU A 126 -7.00 -19.12 5.97
C LEU A 126 -7.40 -19.55 4.56
N ARG A 127 -6.85 -20.66 4.08
CA ARG A 127 -7.18 -21.18 2.76
C ARG A 127 -8.68 -21.50 2.67
N GLY A 128 -9.33 -21.04 1.61
CA GLY A 128 -10.76 -21.22 1.40
C GLY A 128 -11.68 -20.33 2.25
N VAL A 129 -11.13 -19.48 3.12
CA VAL A 129 -11.87 -18.54 3.95
C VAL A 129 -12.15 -17.26 3.15
N LEU A 130 -13.41 -16.82 3.13
CA LEU A 130 -13.78 -15.52 2.56
C LEU A 130 -13.63 -14.41 3.60
N ARG A 131 -13.42 -13.18 3.15
CA ARG A 131 -13.36 -12.01 4.04
C ARG A 131 -14.64 -11.84 4.86
N SER A 132 -15.80 -12.18 4.29
CA SER A 132 -17.10 -12.19 4.99
C SER A 132 -17.21 -13.25 6.07
N GLU A 133 -16.41 -14.31 5.99
CA GLU A 133 -16.41 -15.44 6.95
C GLU A 133 -15.31 -15.28 8.02
N LEU A 134 -14.36 -14.37 7.84
CA LEU A 134 -13.17 -14.23 8.66
C LEU A 134 -13.46 -14.19 10.15
N GLN A 135 -14.36 -13.32 10.58
CA GLN A 135 -14.66 -13.14 12.02
C GLN A 135 -15.25 -14.40 12.63
N SER A 136 -16.26 -15.00 12.00
CA SER A 136 -16.89 -16.23 12.51
C SER A 136 -15.92 -17.41 12.50
N TYR A 137 -15.08 -17.50 11.48
CA TYR A 137 -14.04 -18.52 11.40
C TYR A 137 -13.00 -18.36 12.52
N LEU A 138 -12.51 -17.15 12.78
CA LEU A 138 -11.58 -16.89 13.88
C LEU A 138 -12.20 -17.17 15.25
N VAL A 139 -13.48 -16.83 15.47
CA VAL A 139 -14.21 -17.21 16.69
C VAL A 139 -14.20 -18.72 16.88
N GLN A 140 -14.50 -19.48 15.83
CA GLN A 140 -14.51 -20.94 15.88
C GLN A 140 -13.12 -21.51 16.19
N GLN A 141 -12.07 -21.03 15.55
CA GLN A 141 -10.70 -21.47 15.79
C GLN A 141 -10.21 -21.13 17.20
N LEU A 142 -10.45 -19.90 17.64
CA LEU A 142 -10.01 -19.44 18.95
C LEU A 142 -10.79 -20.06 20.12
N SER A 143 -12.01 -20.53 19.88
CA SER A 143 -12.82 -21.24 20.89
C SER A 143 -12.21 -22.55 21.36
N GLN A 144 -11.20 -23.09 20.62
CA GLN A 144 -10.43 -24.25 21.04
C GLN A 144 -9.41 -23.92 22.15
N TYR A 145 -9.01 -22.68 22.26
CA TYR A 145 -7.96 -22.17 23.16
C TYR A 145 -8.52 -21.24 24.24
N LEU A 146 -9.59 -20.50 23.92
CA LEU A 146 -10.18 -19.47 24.76
C LEU A 146 -11.64 -19.82 25.07
N ARG A 147 -12.09 -19.45 26.27
CA ARG A 147 -13.50 -19.62 26.65
C ARG A 147 -14.33 -18.46 26.11
N SER A 148 -15.26 -18.75 25.19
CA SER A 148 -16.20 -17.77 24.61
C SER A 148 -15.53 -16.49 24.13
N PRO A 149 -14.54 -16.55 23.21
CA PRO A 149 -13.81 -15.38 22.77
C PRO A 149 -14.72 -14.41 22.01
N ALA A 150 -14.74 -13.14 22.43
CA ALA A 150 -15.36 -12.06 21.68
C ALA A 150 -14.32 -11.49 20.69
N VAL A 151 -14.43 -11.89 19.43
CA VAL A 151 -13.49 -11.55 18.38
C VAL A 151 -14.11 -10.52 17.43
N ARG A 152 -13.36 -9.46 17.14
CA ARG A 152 -13.62 -8.57 15.99
C ARG A 152 -12.45 -8.69 15.04
N ALA A 153 -12.71 -8.97 13.78
CA ALA A 153 -11.66 -9.11 12.79
C ALA A 153 -12.07 -8.49 11.46
N ARG A 154 -11.10 -7.87 10.79
CA ARG A 154 -11.27 -7.27 9.48
C ARG A 154 -10.06 -7.58 8.60
N ALA A 155 -10.31 -7.96 7.36
CA ALA A 155 -9.27 -8.02 6.34
C ALA A 155 -8.87 -6.59 5.96
N LEU A 156 -7.57 -6.33 5.89
CA LEU A 156 -7.01 -5.06 5.42
C LEU A 156 -6.44 -5.28 4.03
N VAL A 157 -6.81 -4.41 3.10
CA VAL A 157 -6.29 -4.39 1.73
C VAL A 157 -5.31 -3.22 1.61
N ARG A 158 -4.14 -3.48 1.06
CA ARG A 158 -3.13 -2.46 0.80
C ARG A 158 -3.29 -1.91 -0.61
N VAL A 159 -3.87 -0.73 -0.72
CA VAL A 159 -4.12 -0.05 -2.00
C VAL A 159 -3.10 1.07 -2.20
N SER A 160 -2.56 1.19 -3.41
CA SER A 160 -1.77 2.36 -3.83
C SER A 160 -2.71 3.43 -4.36
N VAL A 161 -2.74 4.60 -3.72
CA VAL A 161 -3.53 5.76 -4.21
C VAL A 161 -2.58 6.75 -4.85
N GLN A 162 -2.79 7.06 -6.14
CA GLN A 162 -1.85 7.82 -6.94
C GLN A 162 -2.52 8.97 -7.71
N GLY A 163 -1.70 9.95 -8.12
CA GLY A 163 -2.12 11.04 -8.98
C GLY A 163 -2.70 12.22 -8.25
N GLY A 164 -3.94 12.64 -8.57
CA GLY A 164 -4.59 13.86 -8.08
C GLY A 164 -5.16 13.77 -6.68
N VAL A 165 -4.40 13.26 -5.72
CA VAL A 165 -4.75 13.22 -4.29
C VAL A 165 -3.76 14.05 -3.47
N VAL A 166 -4.14 14.42 -2.25
CA VAL A 166 -3.31 15.27 -1.39
C VAL A 166 -2.03 14.55 -0.97
N ARG A 167 -2.12 13.27 -0.63
CA ARG A 167 -0.97 12.44 -0.20
C ARG A 167 -0.98 11.13 -0.99
N PRO A 168 -0.31 11.08 -2.15
CA PRO A 168 -0.11 9.81 -2.86
C PRO A 168 0.70 8.82 -2.02
N GLY A 169 0.33 7.54 -2.05
CA GLY A 169 1.04 6.52 -1.26
C GLY A 169 0.27 5.21 -1.15
N TYR A 170 0.77 4.32 -0.30
CA TYR A 170 0.13 3.05 0.03
C TYR A 170 -0.69 3.18 1.31
N TYR A 171 -1.92 2.70 1.26
CA TYR A 171 -2.86 2.76 2.37
C TYR A 171 -3.41 1.37 2.67
N ALA A 172 -3.32 0.96 3.93
CA ALA A 172 -4.02 -0.21 4.41
C ALA A 172 -5.42 0.20 4.84
N VAL A 173 -6.41 -0.27 4.12
CA VAL A 173 -7.83 0.06 4.36
C VAL A 173 -8.60 -1.23 4.59
N PRO A 174 -9.62 -1.24 5.45
CA PRO A 174 -10.50 -2.40 5.57
C PRO A 174 -11.13 -2.76 4.23
N ALA A 175 -11.26 -4.05 3.93
CA ALA A 175 -11.86 -4.52 2.69
C ALA A 175 -13.35 -4.12 2.55
N ASP A 176 -14.03 -3.96 3.69
CA ASP A 176 -15.41 -3.48 3.80
C ASP A 176 -15.55 -1.96 3.74
N ALA A 177 -14.45 -1.23 3.54
CA ALA A 177 -14.48 0.21 3.32
C ALA A 177 -14.91 0.56 1.89
N LEU A 178 -15.46 1.75 1.72
CA LEU A 178 -15.79 2.30 0.41
C LEU A 178 -14.53 2.78 -0.33
N VAL A 179 -14.58 2.86 -1.64
CA VAL A 179 -13.51 3.50 -2.43
C VAL A 179 -13.27 4.96 -1.98
N ALA A 180 -14.33 5.65 -1.56
CA ALA A 180 -14.24 6.99 -1.02
C ALA A 180 -13.38 7.06 0.25
N ASP A 181 -13.45 6.04 1.11
CA ASP A 181 -12.64 5.98 2.34
C ASP A 181 -11.15 5.85 2.04
N ALA A 182 -10.79 5.07 1.00
CA ALA A 182 -9.41 4.98 0.53
C ALA A 182 -8.89 6.34 0.02
N LEU A 183 -9.73 7.09 -0.71
CA LEU A 183 -9.40 8.46 -1.13
C LEU A 183 -9.27 9.41 0.05
N MET A 184 -10.15 9.31 1.04
CA MET A 184 -10.10 10.14 2.26
C MET A 184 -8.85 9.82 3.10
N ALA A 185 -8.41 8.55 3.15
CA ALA A 185 -7.15 8.18 3.78
C ALA A 185 -5.95 8.87 3.10
N ALA A 186 -6.00 9.06 1.77
CA ALA A 186 -5.03 9.83 1.00
C ALA A 186 -5.20 11.36 1.11
N GLY A 187 -6.08 11.84 1.98
CA GLY A 187 -6.38 13.27 2.19
C GLY A 187 -7.39 13.85 1.21
N GLY A 188 -8.08 13.01 0.45
CA GLY A 188 -9.04 13.43 -0.57
C GLY A 188 -8.38 13.78 -1.91
N THR A 189 -9.24 14.16 -2.87
CA THR A 189 -8.81 14.54 -4.23
C THR A 189 -8.45 16.01 -4.28
N LEU A 190 -7.46 16.37 -5.10
CA LEU A 190 -7.10 17.76 -5.37
C LEU A 190 -8.16 18.46 -6.24
N PRO A 191 -8.31 19.80 -6.13
CA PRO A 191 -9.24 20.56 -7.00
C PRO A 191 -8.95 20.40 -8.49
N THR A 192 -7.69 20.18 -8.86
CA THR A 192 -7.22 19.95 -10.24
C THR A 192 -7.35 18.50 -10.70
N SER A 193 -7.92 17.63 -9.89
CA SER A 193 -8.11 16.23 -10.24
C SER A 193 -9.40 16.01 -11.06
N LYS A 194 -9.43 14.86 -11.75
CA LYS A 194 -10.61 14.41 -12.53
C LYS A 194 -11.19 13.11 -11.91
N PRO A 195 -11.97 13.21 -10.81
CA PRO A 195 -12.47 12.02 -10.11
C PRO A 195 -13.33 11.11 -11.01
N GLY A 196 -14.09 11.69 -11.96
CA GLY A 196 -14.89 10.93 -12.92
C GLY A 196 -14.07 10.14 -13.96
N LYS A 197 -12.74 10.30 -13.96
CA LYS A 197 -11.78 9.54 -14.80
C LYS A 197 -10.85 8.67 -13.98
N MET A 198 -11.16 8.45 -12.70
CA MET A 198 -10.43 7.52 -11.86
C MET A 198 -10.43 6.12 -12.45
N ARG A 199 -9.39 5.36 -12.18
CA ARG A 199 -9.29 3.97 -12.62
C ARG A 199 -8.66 3.11 -11.55
N LEU A 200 -9.08 1.87 -11.52
CA LEU A 200 -8.50 0.80 -10.69
C LEU A 200 -7.64 -0.06 -11.60
N GLU A 201 -6.39 -0.27 -11.23
CA GLU A 201 -5.40 -1.03 -12.01
C GLU A 201 -4.74 -2.11 -11.14
N ARG A 202 -4.42 -3.27 -11.75
CA ARG A 202 -3.66 -4.37 -11.15
C ARG A 202 -2.56 -4.80 -12.09
N GLY A 203 -1.29 -4.77 -11.63
CA GLY A 203 -0.16 -5.17 -12.46
C GLY A 203 0.00 -4.42 -13.78
N GLY A 204 -0.60 -3.22 -13.91
CA GLY A 204 -0.64 -2.44 -15.15
C GLY A 204 -1.92 -2.64 -15.97
N ASP A 205 -2.69 -3.68 -15.69
CA ASP A 205 -3.97 -3.92 -16.35
C ASP A 205 -5.09 -3.11 -15.69
N ARG A 206 -5.98 -2.57 -16.52
CA ARG A 206 -7.12 -1.78 -16.07
C ARG A 206 -8.28 -2.71 -15.70
N LEU A 207 -8.64 -2.73 -14.40
CA LEU A 207 -9.77 -3.51 -13.90
C LEU A 207 -11.10 -2.78 -14.07
N LEU A 208 -11.12 -1.50 -13.71
CA LEU A 208 -12.27 -0.61 -13.83
C LEU A 208 -11.83 0.77 -14.31
N ASP A 209 -12.58 1.38 -15.16
CA ASP A 209 -12.29 2.73 -15.66
C ASP A 209 -13.32 3.77 -15.23
N GLY A 210 -13.09 5.03 -15.64
CA GLY A 210 -13.74 6.21 -15.15
C GLY A 210 -15.25 6.10 -14.91
N LYS A 211 -16.02 5.64 -15.90
CA LYS A 211 -17.50 5.58 -15.75
C LYS A 211 -17.92 4.45 -14.81
N GLU A 212 -17.34 3.27 -14.98
CA GLU A 212 -17.67 2.09 -14.16
C GLU A 212 -17.28 2.31 -12.70
N LEU A 213 -16.07 2.82 -12.46
CA LEU A 213 -15.60 3.12 -11.11
C LEU A 213 -16.42 4.26 -10.48
N ALA A 214 -16.75 5.31 -11.23
CA ALA A 214 -17.62 6.39 -10.73
C ALA A 214 -19.03 5.88 -10.36
N GLN A 215 -19.59 4.96 -11.15
CA GLN A 215 -20.86 4.31 -10.81
C GLN A 215 -20.75 3.42 -9.58
N ALA A 216 -19.64 2.68 -9.42
CA ALA A 216 -19.39 1.86 -8.25
C ALA A 216 -19.31 2.71 -6.98
N VAL A 217 -18.57 3.83 -7.05
CA VAL A 217 -18.50 4.81 -5.95
C VAL A 217 -19.86 5.41 -5.63
N ALA A 218 -20.63 5.82 -6.64
CA ALA A 218 -21.96 6.40 -6.45
C ALA A 218 -22.97 5.40 -5.85
N ARG A 219 -22.78 4.10 -6.09
CA ARG A 219 -23.61 3.02 -5.50
C ARG A 219 -23.13 2.56 -4.13
N GLY A 220 -22.08 3.16 -3.58
CA GLY A 220 -21.52 2.79 -2.28
C GLY A 220 -20.92 1.37 -2.28
N ARG A 221 -20.26 0.96 -3.39
CA ARG A 221 -19.58 -0.33 -3.45
C ARG A 221 -18.32 -0.30 -2.60
N THR A 222 -18.07 -1.40 -1.87
CA THR A 222 -16.88 -1.59 -1.06
C THR A 222 -15.69 -1.99 -1.92
N LEU A 223 -14.49 -1.95 -1.33
CA LEU A 223 -13.29 -2.48 -1.98
C LEU A 223 -13.43 -3.98 -2.27
N ASP A 224 -14.08 -4.73 -1.37
CA ASP A 224 -14.36 -6.15 -1.55
C ASP A 224 -15.36 -6.42 -2.70
N ASP A 225 -16.40 -5.63 -2.83
CA ASP A 225 -17.36 -5.71 -3.95
C ASP A 225 -16.69 -5.53 -5.32
N LEU A 226 -15.62 -4.72 -5.36
CA LEU A 226 -14.80 -4.50 -6.55
C LEU A 226 -13.68 -5.51 -6.69
N ASN A 227 -13.61 -6.49 -5.80
CA ASN A 227 -12.54 -7.49 -5.72
C ASN A 227 -11.14 -6.88 -5.68
N VAL A 228 -10.99 -5.78 -4.92
CA VAL A 228 -9.69 -5.12 -4.73
C VAL A 228 -8.78 -6.02 -3.91
N GLN A 229 -7.55 -6.17 -4.35
CA GLN A 229 -6.50 -7.00 -3.73
C GLN A 229 -5.29 -6.15 -3.35
N ASP A 230 -4.41 -6.72 -2.53
CA ASP A 230 -3.15 -6.09 -2.17
C ASP A 230 -2.31 -5.75 -3.41
N GLY A 231 -1.81 -4.52 -3.43
CA GLY A 231 -1.02 -4.01 -4.55
C GLY A 231 -1.80 -3.34 -5.67
N ASP A 232 -3.14 -3.41 -5.66
CA ASP A 232 -3.95 -2.67 -6.62
C ASP A 232 -3.74 -1.16 -6.51
N GLN A 233 -3.92 -0.47 -7.63
CA GLN A 233 -3.66 0.96 -7.75
C GLN A 233 -4.94 1.71 -8.07
N LEU A 234 -5.30 2.66 -7.22
CA LEU A 234 -6.36 3.63 -7.47
C LEU A 234 -5.72 4.91 -8.02
N VAL A 235 -5.84 5.11 -9.32
CA VAL A 235 -5.23 6.23 -10.02
C VAL A 235 -6.24 7.34 -10.26
N VAL A 236 -5.97 8.53 -9.73
CA VAL A 236 -6.78 9.74 -9.89
C VAL A 236 -6.08 10.68 -10.87
N PRO A 237 -6.56 10.85 -12.12
CA PRO A 237 -5.90 11.74 -13.09
C PRO A 237 -5.97 13.21 -12.66
N LYS A 238 -4.93 13.99 -13.01
CA LYS A 238 -4.89 15.45 -12.86
C LYS A 238 -5.28 16.15 -14.16
N GLU A 239 -5.75 17.40 -14.08
CA GLU A 239 -5.85 18.27 -15.25
C GLU A 239 -4.45 18.58 -15.79
N GLY A 240 -4.30 18.51 -17.10
CA GLY A 240 -3.02 18.78 -17.75
C GLY A 240 -1.96 17.69 -17.65
N ALA A 241 -2.21 16.58 -16.93
CA ALA A 241 -1.33 15.42 -16.95
C ALA A 241 -1.44 14.75 -18.34
N GLY A 242 -0.58 15.14 -19.25
CA GLY A 242 -0.38 14.48 -20.54
C GLY A 242 0.26 13.09 -20.33
N MET A 243 0.28 12.28 -21.39
CA MET A 243 0.82 10.91 -21.42
C MET A 243 2.26 10.77 -20.85
N GLY A 244 2.97 11.89 -20.65
CA GLY A 244 4.34 11.92 -20.10
C GLY A 244 4.46 11.71 -18.60
N ASP A 245 3.45 12.04 -17.80
CA ASP A 245 3.54 11.90 -16.32
C ASP A 245 3.41 10.44 -15.86
N ASN A 246 2.69 9.62 -16.62
CA ASN A 246 2.59 8.18 -16.32
C ASN A 246 3.89 7.42 -16.61
N LEU A 247 4.71 7.92 -17.54
CA LEU A 247 6.03 7.34 -17.86
C LEU A 247 7.08 7.62 -16.78
N ARG A 248 6.97 8.71 -16.04
CA ARG A 248 7.92 9.04 -14.96
C ARG A 248 7.82 8.05 -13.78
N PHE A 249 6.63 7.61 -13.45
CA PHE A 249 6.44 6.59 -12.40
C PHE A 249 6.91 5.21 -12.85
N LEU A 250 6.72 4.86 -14.13
CA LEU A 250 7.21 3.59 -14.68
C LEU A 250 8.74 3.53 -14.63
N TRP A 251 9.44 4.64 -14.88
CA TRP A 251 10.90 4.72 -14.79
C TRP A 251 11.43 4.53 -13.37
N VAL A 252 10.73 5.01 -12.34
CA VAL A 252 11.13 4.83 -10.94
C VAL A 252 11.02 3.36 -10.51
N VAL A 253 9.97 2.66 -10.92
CA VAL A 253 9.80 1.23 -10.62
C VAL A 253 10.81 0.36 -11.36
N ILE A 254 11.11 0.67 -12.64
CA ILE A 254 12.09 -0.06 -13.44
C ILE A 254 13.52 0.19 -12.93
N SER A 255 13.82 1.37 -12.40
CA SER A 255 15.14 1.69 -11.86
C SER A 255 15.47 0.89 -10.60
N ILE A 256 14.46 0.53 -9.80
CA ILE A 256 14.65 -0.27 -8.57
C ILE A 256 14.86 -1.75 -8.92
N THR A 257 14.19 -2.27 -9.96
CA THR A 257 14.35 -3.68 -10.38
C THR A 257 15.55 -3.88 -11.31
N GLY A 258 15.94 -2.89 -12.10
CA GLY A 258 17.10 -2.97 -13.01
C GLY A 258 18.47 -2.92 -12.30
N GLY A 259 18.54 -2.35 -11.10
CA GLY A 259 19.78 -2.26 -10.31
C GLY A 259 20.28 -3.60 -9.76
N ILE A 260 19.41 -4.60 -9.61
CA ILE A 260 19.79 -5.89 -9.03
C ILE A 260 20.31 -6.87 -10.09
N VAL A 261 19.93 -6.72 -11.34
CA VAL A 261 20.37 -7.63 -12.43
C VAL A 261 21.73 -7.24 -13.02
N GLY A 262 22.16 -5.99 -12.82
CA GLY A 262 23.44 -5.49 -13.36
C GLY A 262 24.70 -5.92 -12.59
N LEU A 263 24.58 -6.33 -11.32
CA LEU A 263 25.74 -6.58 -10.45
C LEU A 263 26.27 -8.03 -10.53
N THR A 264 25.57 -8.95 -11.17
CA THR A 264 26.03 -10.36 -11.26
C THR A 264 26.90 -10.68 -12.49
N LYS A 265 27.12 -9.72 -13.40
CA LYS A 265 27.94 -9.92 -14.60
C LYS A 265 29.35 -9.32 -14.58
N VAL A 266 29.74 -8.65 -13.49
CA VAL A 266 31.08 -7.96 -13.42
C VAL A 266 32.11 -8.79 -12.62
N PHE A 267 31.71 -9.86 -11.94
CA PHE A 267 32.66 -10.71 -11.17
C PHE A 267 32.73 -12.15 -11.68
N GLY A 268 32.81 -12.33 -12.98
CA GLY A 268 33.04 -13.64 -13.58
C GLY A 268 34.07 -13.52 -14.70
N HIS A 269 35.35 -13.33 -14.30
CA HIS A 269 36.54 -13.75 -15.07
C HIS A 269 37.71 -13.86 -14.11
#